data_bda3420b93a07d46a373944f07c64639
#
_entry.id   bda3420b93a07d46a373944f07c64639
#
_cell.length_a   1.000
_cell.length_b   1.000
_cell.length_c   1.000
_cell.angle_alpha   90.00
_cell.angle_beta   90.00
_cell.angle_gamma   90.00
#
_symmetry.space_group_name_H-M   'P 1'
#
loop_
_entity.id
_entity.type
_entity.pdbx_description
1 polymer ?
#
loop_
_entity_poly.entity_id
_entity_poly.type
_entity_poly.pdbx_seq_one_letter_code
_entity_poly.pdbx_strand_id
1 'polypeptide(L)'
;MNTLFFTHQHRRSTKTLRVHYGLEGMKYIIQVYEGEINGHGEKEGLPTEYQYEFEQEMLKHVHDLKNDLREKGWWERETPEVSQTSFLRSENSDAELGFKFE
;
A
#
# COMPACT_ATOMS: atom_id res chain seq x y z
N MET A 1 12.12 -0.43 -4.05
CA MET A 1 11.04 0.55 -3.83
C MET A 1 10.09 0.01 -2.77
N ASN A 2 9.58 0.88 -1.92
CA ASN A 2 8.69 0.48 -0.83
C ASN A 2 7.24 0.52 -1.27
N THR A 3 6.41 -0.33 -0.67
CA THR A 3 4.99 -0.39 -1.01
C THR A 3 4.15 -0.33 0.26
N LEU A 4 3.10 0.48 0.21
CA LEU A 4 2.08 0.54 1.25
C LEU A 4 0.75 0.19 0.63
N PHE A 5 -0.13 -0.42 1.41
CA PHE A 5 -1.45 -0.79 0.92
C PHE A 5 -2.49 -0.45 1.98
N PHE A 6 -3.52 0.28 1.55
CA PHE A 6 -4.59 0.73 2.44
C PHE A 6 -5.93 0.30 1.88
N THR A 7 -6.87 0.02 2.78
CA THR A 7 -8.25 -0.29 2.38
C THR A 7 -9.22 0.53 3.20
N HIS A 8 -10.37 0.81 2.60
CA HIS A 8 -11.44 1.51 3.27
C HIS A 8 -12.77 0.86 2.87
N GLN A 9 -13.43 0.27 3.85
CA GLN A 9 -14.71 -0.41 3.60
C GLN A 9 -15.80 0.62 3.33
N HIS A 10 -16.54 0.42 2.25
CA HIS A 10 -17.62 1.33 1.87
C HIS A 10 -18.79 0.53 1.34
N ARG A 11 -19.76 0.24 2.21
CA ARG A 11 -20.95 -0.52 1.85
C ARG A 11 -20.56 -1.89 1.28
N ARG A 12 -20.82 -2.12 0.00
CA ARG A 12 -20.58 -3.42 -0.63
C ARG A 12 -19.26 -3.47 -1.37
N SER A 13 -18.46 -2.43 -1.22
CA SER A 13 -17.17 -2.40 -1.90
C SER A 13 -16.09 -2.02 -0.92
N THR A 14 -14.85 -2.32 -1.30
CA THR A 14 -13.68 -1.94 -0.55
C THR A 14 -12.84 -1.04 -1.44
N LYS A 15 -12.65 0.20 -1.00
CA LYS A 15 -11.73 1.09 -1.70
C LYS A 15 -10.31 0.71 -1.36
N THR A 16 -9.43 0.77 -2.34
CA THR A 16 -8.02 0.43 -2.13
C THR A 16 -7.14 1.59 -2.53
N LEU A 17 -6.01 1.69 -1.86
CA LEU A 17 -5.00 2.67 -2.20
C LEU A 17 -3.64 2.01 -2.04
N ARG A 18 -2.89 1.91 -3.12
CA ARG A 18 -1.57 1.31 -3.12
C ARG A 18 -0.54 2.40 -3.42
N VAL A 19 0.48 2.47 -2.60
CA VAL A 19 1.50 3.51 -2.71
C VAL A 19 2.85 2.85 -2.90
N HIS A 20 3.53 3.21 -3.98
CA HIS A 20 4.91 2.82 -4.20
C HIS A 20 5.78 4.05 -4.04
N TYR A 21 6.85 3.95 -3.29
CA TYR A 21 7.73 5.10 -3.12
C TYR A 21 9.17 4.67 -2.99
N GLY A 22 10.07 5.50 -3.47
CA GLY A 22 11.49 5.23 -3.40
C GLY A 22 12.25 5.96 -4.48
N LEU A 23 13.49 5.55 -4.67
CA LEU A 23 14.37 6.15 -5.67
C LEU A 23 14.18 5.44 -6.99
N GLU A 24 13.95 6.22 -8.02
CA GLU A 24 13.89 5.69 -9.38
C GLU A 24 14.71 6.60 -10.27
N GLY A 25 15.81 6.04 -10.78
CA GLY A 25 16.77 6.85 -11.53
C GLY A 25 17.39 7.88 -10.61
N MET A 26 17.24 9.15 -10.96
CA MET A 26 17.82 10.25 -10.19
C MET A 26 16.76 11.01 -9.38
N LYS A 27 15.55 10.48 -9.29
CA LYS A 27 14.46 11.15 -8.58
C LYS A 27 13.84 10.24 -7.55
N TYR A 28 13.34 10.84 -6.49
CA TYR A 28 12.53 10.13 -5.50
C TYR A 28 11.08 10.30 -5.91
N ILE A 29 10.37 9.19 -6.03
CA ILE A 29 9.01 9.23 -6.56
C ILE A 29 8.02 8.60 -5.58
N ILE A 30 6.77 9.02 -5.71
CA ILE A 30 5.63 8.39 -5.04
C ILE A 30 4.61 8.14 -6.12
N GLN A 31 4.13 6.90 -6.23
CA GLN A 31 3.06 6.53 -7.15
C GLN A 31 1.89 6.04 -6.34
N VAL A 32 0.73 6.64 -6.54
CA VAL A 32 -0.48 6.33 -5.79
C VAL A 32 -1.51 5.74 -6.74
N TYR A 33 -1.91 4.50 -6.48
CA TYR A 33 -2.91 3.78 -7.28
C TYR A 33 -4.20 3.69 -6.48
N GLU A 34 -5.28 4.23 -7.03
CA GLU A 34 -6.59 4.14 -6.41
C GLU A 34 -7.37 3.03 -7.09
N GLY A 35 -8.05 2.21 -6.27
CA GLY A 35 -8.80 1.10 -6.82
C GLY A 35 -10.00 0.75 -5.98
N GLU A 36 -10.66 -0.34 -6.38
CA GLU A 36 -11.86 -0.80 -5.71
C GLU A 36 -12.03 -2.29 -5.90
N ILE A 37 -12.46 -2.98 -4.85
CA ILE A 37 -12.82 -4.39 -4.92
C ILE A 37 -14.30 -4.48 -4.60
N ASN A 38 -15.07 -5.10 -5.49
CA ASN A 38 -16.52 -5.26 -5.29
C ASN A 38 -16.97 -6.62 -5.81
N GLY A 39 -18.29 -6.82 -5.91
CA GLY A 39 -18.83 -8.09 -6.37
C GLY A 39 -18.52 -8.43 -7.82
N HIS A 40 -18.02 -7.48 -8.59
CA HIS A 40 -17.67 -7.69 -9.98
C HIS A 40 -16.17 -7.83 -10.19
N GLY A 41 -15.38 -7.80 -9.12
CA GLY A 41 -13.96 -7.99 -9.22
C GLY A 41 -13.18 -6.81 -8.69
N GLU A 42 -11.94 -6.73 -9.13
CA GLU A 42 -10.98 -5.76 -8.66
C GLU A 42 -10.58 -4.83 -9.78
N LYS A 43 -10.55 -3.52 -9.49
CA LYS A 43 -10.16 -2.50 -10.47
C LYS A 43 -9.14 -1.58 -9.84
N GLU A 44 -8.22 -1.09 -10.65
CA GLU A 44 -7.22 -0.13 -10.20
C GLU A 44 -6.92 0.81 -11.36
N GLY A 45 -6.92 2.11 -11.09
CA GLY A 45 -6.67 3.10 -12.12
C GLY A 45 -5.20 3.36 -12.34
N LEU A 46 -4.91 4.32 -13.21
CA LEU A 46 -3.55 4.77 -13.45
C LEU A 46 -3.04 5.52 -12.23
N PRO A 47 -1.73 5.48 -11.97
CA PRO A 47 -1.20 6.13 -10.77
C PRO A 47 -1.11 7.63 -10.90
N THR A 48 -1.21 8.30 -9.77
CA THR A 48 -0.80 9.69 -9.63
C THR A 48 0.65 9.66 -9.17
N GLU A 49 1.51 10.37 -9.86
CA GLU A 49 2.93 10.34 -9.54
C GLU A 49 3.41 11.69 -9.03
N TYR A 50 4.23 11.66 -7.98
CA TYR A 50 4.89 12.83 -7.42
C TYR A 50 6.38 12.60 -7.45
N GLN A 51 7.16 13.63 -7.77
CA GLN A 51 8.60 13.53 -7.87
C GLN A 51 9.26 14.55 -6.95
N TYR A 52 10.36 14.12 -6.33
CA TYR A 52 11.11 14.96 -5.41
C TYR A 52 12.59 14.78 -5.65
N GLU A 53 13.36 15.81 -5.34
CA GLU A 53 14.82 15.75 -5.47
C GLU A 53 15.48 15.18 -4.22
N PHE A 54 14.82 15.30 -3.07
CA PHE A 54 15.40 14.86 -1.81
C PHE A 54 14.52 13.82 -1.15
N GLU A 55 15.18 12.81 -0.57
CA GLU A 55 14.48 11.72 0.09
C GLU A 55 13.58 12.22 1.22
N GLN A 56 14.05 13.21 1.97
CA GLN A 56 13.28 13.73 3.10
C GLN A 56 11.95 14.32 2.66
N GLU A 57 11.91 14.96 1.49
CA GLU A 57 10.67 15.51 0.97
C GLU A 57 9.69 14.40 0.62
N MET A 58 10.20 13.34 -0.01
CA MET A 58 9.38 12.20 -0.34
C MET A 58 8.83 11.54 0.92
N LEU A 59 9.70 11.30 1.90
CA LEU A 59 9.31 10.64 3.14
C LEU A 59 8.29 11.47 3.92
N LYS A 60 8.44 12.78 3.89
CA LYS A 60 7.47 13.66 4.56
C LYS A 60 6.11 13.53 3.91
N HIS A 61 6.07 13.51 2.57
CA HIS A 61 4.81 13.35 1.86
C HIS A 61 4.16 12.00 2.19
N VAL A 62 4.96 10.93 2.22
CA VAL A 62 4.45 9.60 2.56
C VAL A 62 3.87 9.60 3.98
N HIS A 63 4.59 10.21 4.91
CA HIS A 63 4.16 10.29 6.30
C HIS A 63 2.84 11.07 6.42
N ASP A 64 2.75 12.21 5.75
CA ASP A 64 1.53 13.03 5.78
C ASP A 64 0.37 12.27 5.15
N LEU A 65 0.63 11.54 4.06
CA LEU A 65 -0.40 10.74 3.41
C LEU A 65 -0.92 9.65 4.34
N LYS A 66 -0.02 8.94 5.03
CA LYS A 66 -0.43 7.90 5.97
C LYS A 66 -1.31 8.47 7.07
N ASN A 67 -0.91 9.61 7.62
CA ASN A 67 -1.69 10.23 8.70
C ASN A 67 -3.05 10.67 8.21
N ASP A 68 -3.11 11.27 7.01
CA ASP A 68 -4.37 11.72 6.44
C ASP A 68 -5.32 10.55 6.20
N LEU A 69 -4.80 9.47 5.64
CA LEU A 69 -5.62 8.28 5.38
C LEU A 69 -6.14 7.68 6.68
N ARG A 70 -5.26 7.61 7.69
CA ARG A 70 -5.66 7.06 8.99
C ARG A 70 -6.79 7.89 9.61
N GLU A 71 -6.69 9.20 9.51
CA GLU A 71 -7.72 10.10 10.04
C GLU A 71 -9.05 9.93 9.32
N LYS A 72 -9.00 9.55 8.04
CA LYS A 72 -10.20 9.36 7.24
C LYS A 72 -10.77 7.96 7.35
N GLY A 73 -10.19 7.13 8.20
CA GLY A 73 -10.73 5.80 8.46
C GLY A 73 -10.16 4.69 7.60
N TRP A 74 -9.10 4.95 6.88
CA TRP A 74 -8.43 3.92 6.10
C TRP A 74 -7.59 3.04 7.01
N TRP A 75 -7.48 1.76 6.64
CA TRP A 75 -6.67 0.78 7.35
C TRP A 75 -5.46 0.41 6.52
N GLU A 76 -4.30 0.46 7.14
CA GLU A 76 -3.10 0.00 6.48
C GLU A 76 -3.08 -1.53 6.52
N ARG A 77 -2.80 -2.17 5.37
CA ARG A 77 -2.78 -3.62 5.25
C ARG A 77 -1.43 -4.06 4.72
N GLU A 78 -1.14 -5.34 4.88
CA GLU A 78 0.03 -5.91 4.26
C GLU A 78 -0.21 -6.01 2.76
N THR A 79 0.86 -5.78 1.99
CA THR A 79 0.73 -5.87 0.54
C THR A 79 0.56 -7.33 0.13
N PRO A 80 -0.35 -7.60 -0.83
CA PRO A 80 -0.58 -8.98 -1.24
C PRO A 80 0.65 -9.71 -1.73
N GLU A 81 1.57 -9.03 -2.37
CA GLU A 81 2.77 -9.67 -2.88
C GLU A 81 3.69 -10.17 -1.77
N VAL A 82 3.61 -9.59 -0.59
CA VAL A 82 4.45 -10.01 0.52
C VAL A 82 4.03 -11.38 1.02
N SER A 83 2.76 -11.68 0.99
CA SER A 83 2.25 -12.94 1.50
C SER A 83 2.66 -14.13 0.66
N GLN A 84 3.24 -13.93 -0.47
CA GLN A 84 3.65 -15.02 -1.35
C GLN A 84 5.00 -15.59 -1.01
N THR A 85 5.75 -14.90 -0.30
CA THR A 85 7.10 -15.39 -0.09
C THR A 85 7.21 -16.11 1.21
N SER A 86 6.98 -16.01 0.93
CA SER A 86 7.24 -16.32 1.76
C SER A 86 7.19 -17.06 2.47
N PHE A 87 6.95 -16.81 2.24
CA PHE A 87 7.08 -17.52 2.73
C PHE A 87 7.41 -17.86 3.22
N LEU A 88 7.37 -17.71 3.27
CA LEU A 88 7.92 -18.04 3.62
C LEU A 88 8.17 -17.93 4.47
N ARG A 89 8.00 -17.75 4.72
CA ARG A 89 8.34 -17.89 5.44
C ARG A 89 8.21 -17.81 6.28
N SER A 90 8.04 -17.60 6.56
CA SER A 90 8.03 -17.77 7.22
C SER A 90 7.80 -17.81 7.84
N GLU A 91 7.59 -17.74 8.13
CA GLU A 91 7.52 -18.04 8.51
C GLU A 91 7.25 -17.79 9.00
N ASN A 92 6.98 -17.68 9.25
CA ASN A 92 6.74 -17.76 9.63
C ASN A 92 6.17 -17.42 10.09
N SER A 93 6.00 -17.08 10.36
CA SER A 93 5.64 -17.14 10.56
C SER A 93 4.87 -17.12 10.82
N ASP A 94 4.45 -16.97 11.13
CA ASP A 94 3.94 -17.37 11.22
C ASP A 94 3.34 -17.17 11.35
N ALA A 95 3.34 -16.70 11.48
CA ALA A 95 3.10 -16.89 11.37
C ALA A 95 2.61 -16.71 11.26
N GLU A 96 2.38 -16.38 11.32
CA GLU A 96 2.25 -16.68 10.93
C GLU A 96 1.67 -16.66 10.82
N LEU A 97 1.29 -16.14 10.97
CA LEU A 97 0.97 -16.53 10.57
C LEU A 97 0.30 -16.59 10.67
N GLY A 98 -0.29 -16.22 10.95
CA GLY A 98 -0.49 -16.60 10.73
C GLY A 98 -1.22 -16.60 10.66
N PHE A 99 -1.54 -16.40 10.70
CA PHE A 99 -1.75 -16.96 10.37
C PHE A 99 -2.26 -17.16 10.50
N LYS A 100 -2.07 -16.34 10.55
CA LYS A 100 -2.08 -16.80 10.27
C LYS A 100 -2.55 -16.95 10.18
N PHE A 101 -3.07 -16.60 10.35
CA PHE A 101 -3.08 -17.09 9.97
C PHE A 101 -3.49 -17.21 10.06
N GLU A 102 -3.71 -16.60 10.16
CA GLU A 102 -3.42 -17.04 9.95
C GLU A 102 -3.60 -17.21 9.68
#